data_129beacd7cfe180d0dc989e5c7221888
#
_entry.id   129beacd7cfe180d0dc989e5c7221888
#
_cell.length_a   1.000
_cell.length_b   1.000
_cell.length_c   1.000
_cell.angle_alpha   90.00
_cell.angle_beta   90.00
_cell.angle_gamma   90.00
#
_symmetry.space_group_name_H-M   'P 1'
#
loop_
_entity.id
_entity.type
_entity.pdbx_description
1 polymer ?
#
loop_
_entity_poly.entity_id
_entity_poly.type
_entity_poly.pdbx_seq_one_letter_code
_entity_poly.pdbx_strand_id
1 'polypeptide(L)'
;MAFPKPIANTRSATGIPTGKLAIWWLLASEIVIFGGVLMSYLMHRMSHDEWAFQSMHTSTLHGGINTFVLLTSSLSAVLAHNEAEQGNGKGAAKYLYFTIGGALVFLLIKSHEWYNEISHGYTITASPFWSFYYVAAGIHASHVIGGAIVMFFVARGAAQGQDLHRVENAGLYWHFVDLVWIFLFPLLYIAK
;
A
#
# COMPACT_ATOMS: atom_id res chain seq x y z
N MET A 1 33.42 -11.02 -21.34
CA MET A 1 32.03 -11.03 -21.84
C MET A 1 31.22 -10.13 -20.92
N ALA A 2 30.66 -9.05 -21.43
CA ALA A 2 29.77 -8.19 -20.63
C ALA A 2 28.41 -8.91 -20.46
N PHE A 3 27.99 -9.12 -19.25
CA PHE A 3 26.64 -9.66 -18.98
C PHE A 3 25.59 -8.73 -19.61
N PRO A 4 24.55 -9.26 -20.28
CA PRO A 4 23.49 -8.44 -20.84
C PRO A 4 22.85 -7.62 -19.70
N LYS A 5 22.67 -6.32 -19.92
CA LYS A 5 22.00 -5.45 -18.93
C LYS A 5 20.60 -6.01 -18.64
N PRO A 6 20.18 -6.04 -17.37
CA PRO A 6 18.83 -6.50 -17.03
C PRO A 6 17.77 -5.75 -17.83
N ILE A 7 16.71 -6.43 -18.27
CA ILE A 7 15.62 -5.85 -19.07
C ILE A 7 15.04 -4.58 -18.40
N ALA A 8 14.98 -4.55 -17.06
CA ALA A 8 14.53 -3.39 -16.29
C ALA A 8 15.37 -2.11 -16.50
N ASN A 9 16.60 -2.23 -16.97
CA ASN A 9 17.52 -1.12 -17.26
C ASN A 9 17.59 -0.78 -18.75
N THR A 10 16.93 -1.53 -19.62
CA THR A 10 16.86 -1.20 -21.04
C THR A 10 15.83 -0.09 -21.26
N ARG A 11 16.16 0.87 -22.12
CA ARG A 11 15.20 1.90 -22.53
C ARG A 11 14.28 1.33 -23.60
N SER A 12 12.98 1.60 -23.45
CA SER A 12 11.99 1.33 -24.50
C SER A 12 12.22 2.23 -25.70
N ALA A 13 11.48 2.03 -26.79
CA ALA A 13 11.49 2.91 -27.97
C ALA A 13 11.16 4.38 -27.62
N THR A 14 10.48 4.64 -26.50
CA THR A 14 10.16 5.97 -25.98
C THR A 14 11.30 6.62 -25.19
N GLY A 15 12.44 5.92 -25.00
CA GLY A 15 13.55 6.38 -24.17
C GLY A 15 13.34 6.24 -22.65
N ILE A 16 12.18 5.80 -22.19
CA ILE A 16 11.85 5.57 -20.78
C ILE A 16 12.41 4.21 -20.35
N PRO A 17 13.03 4.07 -19.16
CA PRO A 17 13.46 2.79 -18.64
C PRO A 17 12.28 1.80 -18.51
N THR A 18 12.45 0.58 -19.01
CA THR A 18 11.39 -0.44 -19.05
C THR A 18 10.80 -0.72 -17.67
N GLY A 19 11.62 -0.73 -16.61
CA GLY A 19 11.12 -0.91 -15.23
C GLY A 19 10.18 0.21 -14.78
N LYS A 20 10.47 1.45 -15.15
CA LYS A 20 9.62 2.62 -14.84
C LYS A 20 8.28 2.54 -15.60
N LEU A 21 8.33 2.16 -16.86
CA LEU A 21 7.12 1.96 -17.66
C LEU A 21 6.25 0.84 -17.08
N ALA A 22 6.85 -0.27 -16.66
CA ALA A 22 6.11 -1.39 -16.05
C ALA A 22 5.39 -0.97 -14.76
N ILE A 23 6.04 -0.17 -13.89
CA ILE A 23 5.41 0.38 -12.68
C ILE A 23 4.22 1.28 -13.03
N TRP A 24 4.35 2.17 -14.02
CA TRP A 24 3.23 3.02 -14.42
C TRP A 24 2.03 2.23 -14.94
N TRP A 25 2.26 1.17 -15.72
CA TRP A 25 1.18 0.28 -16.16
C TRP A 25 0.54 -0.48 -14.99
N LEU A 26 1.36 -0.95 -14.05
CA LEU A 26 0.85 -1.57 -12.81
C LEU A 26 -0.05 -0.59 -12.05
N LEU A 27 0.43 0.62 -11.77
CA LEU A 27 -0.33 1.62 -11.04
C LEU A 27 -1.64 1.98 -11.77
N ALA A 28 -1.62 2.09 -13.10
CA ALA A 28 -2.82 2.34 -13.88
C ALA A 28 -3.86 1.23 -13.72
N SER A 29 -3.44 -0.05 -13.71
CA SER A 29 -4.36 -1.17 -13.47
C SER A 29 -4.94 -1.17 -12.05
N GLU A 30 -4.13 -0.81 -11.06
CA GLU A 30 -4.58 -0.74 -9.66
C GLU A 30 -5.57 0.41 -9.42
N ILE A 31 -5.40 1.54 -10.11
CA ILE A 31 -6.39 2.64 -10.09
C ILE A 31 -7.77 2.15 -10.56
N VAL A 32 -7.81 1.30 -11.60
CA VAL A 32 -9.07 0.73 -12.10
C VAL A 32 -9.68 -0.21 -11.05
N ILE A 33 -8.87 -1.09 -10.43
CA ILE A 33 -9.34 -2.06 -9.43
C ILE A 33 -9.90 -1.33 -8.21
N PHE A 34 -9.09 -0.47 -7.57
CA PHE A 34 -9.51 0.26 -6.38
C PHE A 34 -10.62 1.27 -6.68
N GLY A 35 -10.55 1.95 -7.84
CA GLY A 35 -11.60 2.86 -8.29
C GLY A 35 -12.94 2.15 -8.47
N GLY A 36 -12.94 0.95 -9.02
CA GLY A 36 -14.14 0.11 -9.14
C GLY A 36 -14.71 -0.29 -7.78
N VAL A 37 -13.87 -0.71 -6.85
CA VAL A 37 -14.29 -1.05 -5.48
C VAL A 37 -14.86 0.18 -4.76
N LEU A 38 -14.20 1.33 -4.83
CA LEU A 38 -14.64 2.56 -4.20
C LEU A 38 -15.94 3.08 -4.80
N MET A 39 -16.08 3.04 -6.12
CA MET A 39 -17.31 3.46 -6.79
C MET A 39 -18.47 2.55 -6.43
N SER A 40 -18.26 1.24 -6.43
CA SER A 40 -19.28 0.27 -5.99
C SER A 40 -19.68 0.50 -4.52
N TYR A 41 -18.73 0.77 -3.64
CA TYR A 41 -18.98 1.15 -2.25
C TYR A 41 -19.89 2.39 -2.16
N LEU A 42 -19.57 3.46 -2.89
CA LEU A 42 -20.35 4.70 -2.87
C LEU A 42 -21.77 4.50 -3.39
N MET A 43 -21.96 3.73 -4.46
CA MET A 43 -23.28 3.42 -5.00
C MET A 43 -24.15 2.64 -3.99
N HIS A 44 -23.59 1.64 -3.32
CA HIS A 44 -24.31 0.87 -2.31
C HIS A 44 -24.62 1.71 -1.06
N ARG A 45 -23.68 2.56 -0.64
CA ARG A 45 -23.90 3.48 0.47
C ARG A 45 -25.10 4.41 0.23
N MET A 46 -25.26 4.91 -1.00
CA MET A 46 -26.38 5.80 -1.37
C MET A 46 -27.73 5.07 -1.43
N SER A 47 -27.72 3.74 -1.48
CA SER A 47 -28.92 2.90 -1.64
C SER A 47 -29.37 2.21 -0.34
N HIS A 48 -28.62 2.34 0.76
CA HIS A 48 -28.89 1.65 2.01
C HIS A 48 -28.85 2.61 3.20
N ASP A 49 -29.98 2.88 3.82
CA ASP A 49 -30.11 3.82 4.93
C ASP A 49 -29.39 3.36 6.21
N GLU A 50 -29.20 2.06 6.39
CA GLU A 50 -28.51 1.48 7.55
C GLU A 50 -26.98 1.61 7.51
N TRP A 51 -26.42 2.12 6.40
CA TRP A 51 -24.98 2.18 6.19
C TRP A 51 -24.24 2.98 7.26
N ALA A 52 -24.79 4.14 7.61
CA ALA A 52 -24.24 5.02 8.65
C ALA A 52 -24.21 4.32 10.02
N PHE A 53 -25.27 3.60 10.38
CA PHE A 53 -25.34 2.85 11.64
C PHE A 53 -24.27 1.76 11.72
N GLN A 54 -24.09 1.01 10.65
CA GLN A 54 -23.06 -0.05 10.59
C GLN A 54 -21.63 0.53 10.69
N SER A 55 -21.37 1.67 10.04
CA SER A 55 -20.06 2.32 10.07
C SER A 55 -19.70 2.89 11.45
N MET A 56 -20.66 3.14 12.35
CA MET A 56 -20.39 3.59 13.73
C MET A 56 -19.61 2.57 14.55
N HIS A 57 -19.64 1.29 14.20
CA HIS A 57 -18.96 0.22 14.90
C HIS A 57 -17.49 0.08 14.53
N THR A 58 -17.03 0.78 13.47
CA THR A 58 -15.61 0.82 13.11
C THR A 58 -14.83 1.75 14.05
N SER A 59 -13.62 1.34 14.43
CA SER A 59 -12.76 2.11 15.33
C SER A 59 -11.96 3.17 14.58
N THR A 60 -12.44 4.41 14.57
CA THR A 60 -11.74 5.56 13.96
C THR A 60 -10.33 5.75 14.53
N LEU A 61 -10.11 5.41 15.81
CA LEU A 61 -8.80 5.51 16.44
C LEU A 61 -7.79 4.54 15.81
N HIS A 62 -8.15 3.27 15.60
CA HIS A 62 -7.26 2.30 14.95
C HIS A 62 -6.97 2.71 13.50
N GLY A 63 -7.97 3.17 12.76
CA GLY A 63 -7.78 3.70 11.41
C GLY A 63 -6.86 4.92 11.38
N GLY A 64 -7.00 5.85 12.32
CA GLY A 64 -6.15 7.03 12.45
C GLY A 64 -4.70 6.69 12.78
N ILE A 65 -4.46 5.78 13.73
CA ILE A 65 -3.10 5.30 14.06
C ILE A 65 -2.47 4.62 12.83
N ASN A 66 -3.21 3.76 12.15
CA ASN A 66 -2.75 3.10 10.93
C ASN A 66 -2.40 4.10 9.83
N THR A 67 -3.19 5.17 9.65
CA THR A 67 -2.88 6.24 8.71
C THR A 67 -1.56 6.94 9.07
N PHE A 68 -1.36 7.26 10.34
CA PHE A 68 -0.11 7.88 10.80
C PHE A 68 1.11 6.97 10.58
N VAL A 69 0.98 5.68 10.87
CA VAL A 69 2.03 4.67 10.63
C VAL A 69 2.41 4.59 9.17
N LEU A 70 1.42 4.50 8.27
CA LEU A 70 1.67 4.43 6.82
C LEU A 70 2.31 5.72 6.31
N LEU A 71 1.81 6.90 6.66
CA LEU A 71 2.40 8.19 6.26
C LEU A 71 3.85 8.34 6.72
N THR A 72 4.16 7.88 7.94
CA THR A 72 5.54 7.87 8.45
C THR A 72 6.41 6.89 7.65
N SER A 73 5.88 5.73 7.30
CA SER A 73 6.58 4.75 6.45
C SER A 73 6.80 5.29 5.03
N SER A 74 5.83 6.04 4.50
CA SER A 74 5.93 6.72 3.20
C SER A 74 7.09 7.73 3.18
N LEU A 75 7.22 8.55 4.23
CA LEU A 75 8.35 9.45 4.38
C LEU A 75 9.69 8.68 4.39
N SER A 76 9.73 7.54 5.06
CA SER A 76 10.92 6.68 5.09
C SER A 76 11.28 6.15 3.68
N ALA A 77 10.29 5.82 2.84
CA ALA A 77 10.52 5.41 1.46
C ALA A 77 11.11 6.54 0.61
N VAL A 78 10.69 7.80 0.83
CA VAL A 78 11.32 8.98 0.19
C VAL A 78 12.79 9.13 0.61
N LEU A 79 13.08 8.97 1.89
CA LEU A 79 14.46 9.04 2.40
C LEU A 79 15.31 7.91 1.83
N ALA A 80 14.76 6.71 1.67
CA ALA A 80 15.44 5.61 1.01
C ALA A 80 15.82 5.94 -0.44
N HIS A 81 14.92 6.57 -1.17
CA HIS A 81 15.17 7.01 -2.55
C HIS A 81 16.28 8.07 -2.61
N ASN A 82 16.24 9.06 -1.73
CA ASN A 82 17.28 10.10 -1.66
C ASN A 82 18.68 9.52 -1.37
N GLU A 83 18.79 8.57 -0.45
CA GLU A 83 20.05 7.84 -0.19
C GLU A 83 20.51 7.04 -1.41
N ALA A 84 19.59 6.40 -2.14
CA ALA A 84 19.89 5.65 -3.35
C ALA A 84 20.42 6.56 -4.47
N GLU A 85 19.86 7.75 -4.65
CA GLU A 85 20.34 8.75 -5.61
C GLU A 85 21.77 9.22 -5.28
N GLN A 86 22.11 9.32 -4.01
CA GLN A 86 23.47 9.66 -3.55
C GLN A 86 24.45 8.48 -3.64
N GLY A 87 24.00 7.30 -4.10
CA GLY A 87 24.80 6.10 -4.18
C GLY A 87 25.02 5.39 -2.84
N ASN A 88 24.35 5.84 -1.75
CA ASN A 88 24.44 5.22 -0.44
C ASN A 88 23.45 4.04 -0.30
N GLY A 89 23.82 2.89 -0.86
CA GLY A 89 22.97 1.70 -0.82
C GLY A 89 22.66 1.19 0.58
N LYS A 90 23.57 1.34 1.55
CA LYS A 90 23.34 0.95 2.95
C LYS A 90 22.32 1.87 3.63
N GLY A 91 22.39 3.18 3.38
CA GLY A 91 21.40 4.15 3.84
C GLY A 91 20.02 3.86 3.27
N ALA A 92 19.94 3.65 1.95
CA ALA A 92 18.71 3.27 1.27
C ALA A 92 18.09 2.00 1.87
N ALA A 93 18.88 0.95 2.07
CA ALA A 93 18.41 -0.30 2.68
C ALA A 93 17.87 -0.10 4.10
N LYS A 94 18.53 0.71 4.93
CA LYS A 94 18.08 1.02 6.29
C LYS A 94 16.68 1.64 6.29
N TYR A 95 16.44 2.63 5.44
CA TYR A 95 15.13 3.29 5.35
C TYR A 95 14.06 2.38 4.75
N LEU A 96 14.38 1.51 3.79
CA LEU A 96 13.46 0.49 3.29
C LEU A 96 13.06 -0.51 4.39
N TYR A 97 13.99 -0.96 5.23
CA TYR A 97 13.63 -1.81 6.37
C TYR A 97 12.75 -1.09 7.39
N PHE A 98 12.94 0.21 7.57
CA PHE A 98 12.04 0.99 8.41
C PHE A 98 10.62 1.07 7.81
N THR A 99 10.51 1.25 6.49
CA THR A 99 9.23 1.20 5.76
C THR A 99 8.53 -0.15 5.93
N ILE A 100 9.27 -1.25 5.81
CA ILE A 100 8.76 -2.62 6.05
C ILE A 100 8.28 -2.76 7.51
N GLY A 101 9.00 -2.20 8.47
CA GLY A 101 8.57 -2.13 9.86
C GLY A 101 7.22 -1.46 10.04
N GLY A 102 7.00 -0.32 9.37
CA GLY A 102 5.70 0.37 9.31
C GLY A 102 4.59 -0.51 8.73
N ALA A 103 4.87 -1.22 7.63
CA ALA A 103 3.95 -2.18 7.04
C ALA A 103 3.52 -3.27 8.04
N LEU A 104 4.47 -3.83 8.78
CA LEU A 104 4.20 -4.86 9.79
C LEU A 104 3.34 -4.32 10.93
N VAL A 105 3.63 -3.10 11.42
CA VAL A 105 2.82 -2.45 12.47
C VAL A 105 1.40 -2.22 11.97
N PHE A 106 1.22 -1.71 10.75
CA PHE A 106 -0.10 -1.56 10.13
C PHE A 106 -0.88 -2.88 10.11
N LEU A 107 -0.25 -3.96 9.63
CA LEU A 107 -0.89 -5.28 9.52
C LEU A 107 -1.24 -5.86 10.89
N LEU A 108 -0.41 -5.66 11.92
CA LEU A 108 -0.68 -6.10 13.29
C LEU A 108 -1.88 -5.38 13.89
N ILE A 109 -1.94 -4.04 13.76
CA ILE A 109 -3.07 -3.25 14.23
C ILE A 109 -4.35 -3.67 13.50
N LYS A 110 -4.26 -3.87 12.18
CA LYS A 110 -5.41 -4.26 11.34
C LYS A 110 -5.91 -5.67 11.69
N SER A 111 -5.00 -6.61 11.93
CA SER A 111 -5.35 -7.96 12.35
C SER A 111 -6.03 -7.96 13.73
N HIS A 112 -5.55 -7.12 14.66
CA HIS A 112 -6.17 -6.98 15.98
C HIS A 112 -7.58 -6.37 15.88
N GLU A 113 -7.76 -5.35 15.05
CA GLU A 113 -9.05 -4.72 14.77
C GLU A 113 -10.03 -5.75 14.19
N TRP A 114 -9.66 -6.50 13.17
CA TRP A 114 -10.50 -7.53 12.58
C TRP A 114 -10.87 -8.64 13.56
N TYR A 115 -9.91 -9.09 14.38
CA TYR A 115 -10.19 -10.08 15.42
C TYR A 115 -11.29 -9.58 16.37
N ASN A 116 -11.20 -8.31 16.76
CA ASN A 116 -12.17 -7.69 17.67
C ASN A 116 -13.57 -7.56 17.02
N GLU A 117 -13.64 -7.10 15.78
CA GLU A 117 -14.87 -6.97 15.02
C GLU A 117 -15.56 -8.31 14.80
N ILE A 118 -14.81 -9.33 14.38
CA ILE A 118 -15.34 -10.70 14.18
C ILE A 118 -15.84 -11.30 15.51
N SER A 119 -15.16 -11.07 16.62
CA SER A 119 -15.58 -11.57 17.95
C SER A 119 -16.88 -10.95 18.43
N HIS A 120 -17.23 -9.74 17.94
CA HIS A 120 -18.52 -9.08 18.20
C HIS A 120 -19.59 -9.43 17.15
N GLY A 121 -19.33 -10.35 16.26
CA GLY A 121 -20.27 -10.81 15.24
C GLY A 121 -20.29 -10.01 13.94
N TYR A 122 -19.43 -9.01 13.80
CA TYR A 122 -19.28 -8.21 12.56
C TYR A 122 -18.45 -8.96 11.53
N THR A 123 -19.00 -10.01 10.95
CA THR A 123 -18.36 -10.81 9.91
C THR A 123 -18.59 -10.23 8.52
N ILE A 124 -17.87 -10.74 7.54
CA ILE A 124 -18.00 -10.31 6.12
C ILE A 124 -19.41 -10.45 5.57
N THR A 125 -20.21 -11.34 6.13
CA THR A 125 -21.61 -11.61 5.73
C THR A 125 -22.64 -10.92 6.61
N ALA A 126 -22.22 -10.14 7.62
CA ALA A 126 -23.14 -9.51 8.58
C ALA A 126 -24.01 -8.42 7.93
N SER A 127 -23.45 -7.65 7.00
CA SER A 127 -24.20 -6.66 6.21
C SER A 127 -23.41 -6.28 4.94
N PRO A 128 -24.03 -5.59 3.96
CA PRO A 128 -23.32 -5.07 2.78
C PRO A 128 -22.14 -4.16 3.15
N PHE A 129 -22.26 -3.32 4.19
CA PHE A 129 -21.17 -2.49 4.69
C PHE A 129 -19.95 -3.34 5.08
N TRP A 130 -20.15 -4.40 5.90
CA TRP A 130 -19.04 -5.26 6.35
C TRP A 130 -18.42 -6.04 5.20
N SER A 131 -19.21 -6.44 4.20
CA SER A 131 -18.69 -7.06 2.99
C SER A 131 -17.71 -6.13 2.27
N PHE A 132 -18.10 -4.87 2.03
CA PHE A 132 -17.23 -3.87 1.40
C PHE A 132 -16.02 -3.52 2.27
N TYR A 133 -16.21 -3.38 3.58
CA TYR A 133 -15.14 -3.10 4.54
C TYR A 133 -14.03 -4.16 4.48
N TYR A 134 -14.38 -5.44 4.61
CA TYR A 134 -13.41 -6.53 4.57
C TYR A 134 -12.79 -6.71 3.19
N VAL A 135 -13.56 -6.59 2.11
CA VAL A 135 -13.04 -6.71 0.74
C VAL A 135 -12.08 -5.57 0.43
N ALA A 136 -12.47 -4.32 0.64
CA ALA A 136 -11.61 -3.17 0.32
C ALA A 136 -10.34 -3.15 1.17
N ALA A 137 -10.47 -3.33 2.50
CA ALA A 137 -9.33 -3.37 3.41
C ALA A 137 -8.46 -4.63 3.21
N GLY A 138 -9.06 -5.77 2.82
CA GLY A 138 -8.34 -7.01 2.52
C GLY A 138 -7.51 -6.92 1.25
N ILE A 139 -8.07 -6.38 0.16
CA ILE A 139 -7.31 -6.10 -1.06
C ILE A 139 -6.16 -5.14 -0.74
N HIS A 140 -6.44 -4.06 -0.01
CA HIS A 140 -5.39 -3.12 0.39
C HIS A 140 -4.30 -3.80 1.23
N ALA A 141 -4.64 -4.58 2.24
CA ALA A 141 -3.68 -5.32 3.06
C ALA A 141 -2.81 -6.28 2.24
N SER A 142 -3.38 -6.93 1.21
CA SER A 142 -2.61 -7.79 0.30
C SER A 142 -1.56 -7.00 -0.49
N HIS A 143 -1.87 -5.75 -0.90
CA HIS A 143 -0.92 -4.85 -1.56
C HIS A 143 0.16 -4.34 -0.61
N VAL A 144 -0.17 -4.08 0.67
CA VAL A 144 0.82 -3.77 1.72
C VAL A 144 1.79 -4.93 1.91
N ILE A 145 1.30 -6.17 1.98
CA ILE A 145 2.13 -7.37 2.08
C ILE A 145 3.02 -7.52 0.85
N GLY A 146 2.44 -7.41 -0.36
CA GLY A 146 3.19 -7.50 -1.61
C GLY A 146 4.28 -6.44 -1.72
N GLY A 147 3.97 -5.19 -1.35
CA GLY A 147 4.93 -4.08 -1.30
C GLY A 147 6.06 -4.33 -0.31
N ALA A 148 5.75 -4.82 0.89
CA ALA A 148 6.76 -5.16 1.89
C ALA A 148 7.71 -6.27 1.41
N ILE A 149 7.18 -7.30 0.72
CA ILE A 149 7.99 -8.38 0.13
C ILE A 149 8.93 -7.82 -0.95
N VAL A 150 8.41 -7.01 -1.88
CA VAL A 150 9.22 -6.39 -2.93
C VAL A 150 10.31 -5.51 -2.31
N MET A 151 9.96 -4.66 -1.33
CA MET A 151 10.91 -3.80 -0.64
C MET A 151 12.00 -4.59 0.08
N PHE A 152 11.68 -5.75 0.64
CA PHE A 152 12.66 -6.61 1.29
C PHE A 152 13.75 -7.07 0.32
N PHE A 153 13.38 -7.51 -0.88
CA PHE A 153 14.37 -7.91 -1.90
C PHE A 153 15.17 -6.72 -2.43
N VAL A 154 14.49 -5.58 -2.64
CA VAL A 154 15.15 -4.33 -3.08
C VAL A 154 16.15 -3.85 -2.01
N ALA A 155 15.77 -3.88 -0.72
CA ALA A 155 16.66 -3.50 0.37
C ALA A 155 17.91 -4.38 0.45
N ARG A 156 17.77 -5.70 0.24
CA ARG A 156 18.93 -6.60 0.20
C ARG A 156 19.87 -6.29 -0.94
N GLY A 157 19.33 -6.00 -2.14
CA GLY A 157 20.13 -5.59 -3.30
C GLY A 157 20.82 -4.25 -3.06
N ALA A 158 20.09 -3.26 -2.53
CA ALA A 158 20.61 -1.93 -2.22
C ALA A 158 21.75 -1.99 -1.18
N ALA A 159 21.61 -2.81 -0.14
CA ALA A 159 22.67 -3.01 0.86
C ALA A 159 23.99 -3.52 0.27
N GLN A 160 23.92 -4.22 -0.84
CA GLN A 160 25.09 -4.70 -1.61
C GLN A 160 25.56 -3.72 -2.69
N GLY A 161 24.95 -2.53 -2.78
CA GLY A 161 25.24 -1.53 -3.81
C GLY A 161 24.74 -1.91 -5.21
N GLN A 162 23.77 -2.86 -5.28
CA GLN A 162 23.23 -3.34 -6.54
C GLN A 162 21.86 -2.71 -6.83
N ASP A 163 21.60 -2.42 -8.11
CA ASP A 163 20.27 -2.06 -8.62
C ASP A 163 19.54 -0.92 -7.84
N LEU A 164 20.28 0.13 -7.43
CA LEU A 164 19.74 1.25 -6.66
C LEU A 164 18.52 1.92 -7.33
N HIS A 165 18.43 1.86 -8.67
CA HIS A 165 17.28 2.37 -9.43
C HIS A 165 15.96 1.65 -9.08
N ARG A 166 15.99 0.45 -8.49
CA ARG A 166 14.79 -0.28 -8.04
C ARG A 166 14.19 0.35 -6.80
N VAL A 167 14.96 1.10 -6.02
CA VAL A 167 14.47 1.80 -4.83
C VAL A 167 13.39 2.82 -5.22
N GLU A 168 13.61 3.58 -6.30
CA GLU A 168 12.61 4.50 -6.86
C GLU A 168 11.31 3.79 -7.21
N ASN A 169 11.41 2.69 -7.96
CA ASN A 169 10.24 1.94 -8.40
C ASN A 169 9.43 1.35 -7.22
N ALA A 170 10.12 0.82 -6.21
CA ALA A 170 9.49 0.32 -5.00
C ALA A 170 8.83 1.45 -4.18
N GLY A 171 9.47 2.62 -4.11
CA GLY A 171 8.91 3.81 -3.47
C GLY A 171 7.65 4.31 -4.16
N LEU A 172 7.63 4.39 -5.51
CA LEU A 172 6.44 4.77 -6.28
C LEU A 172 5.26 3.84 -6.00
N TYR A 173 5.51 2.53 -5.97
CA TYR A 173 4.46 1.56 -5.61
C TYR A 173 3.96 1.77 -4.19
N TRP A 174 4.86 1.98 -3.22
CA TRP A 174 4.49 2.20 -1.83
C TRP A 174 3.64 3.44 -1.64
N HIS A 175 4.02 4.56 -2.26
CA HIS A 175 3.23 5.80 -2.22
C HIS A 175 1.83 5.62 -2.80
N PHE A 176 1.69 4.82 -3.85
CA PHE A 176 0.38 4.48 -4.38
C PHE A 176 -0.47 3.69 -3.36
N VAL A 177 0.12 2.68 -2.71
CA VAL A 177 -0.58 1.90 -1.66
C VAL A 177 -1.03 2.81 -0.53
N ASP A 178 -0.17 3.72 -0.06
CA ASP A 178 -0.54 4.70 0.97
C ASP A 178 -1.64 5.65 0.51
N LEU A 179 -1.59 6.10 -0.75
CA LEU A 179 -2.62 6.95 -1.34
C LEU A 179 -3.99 6.25 -1.31
N VAL A 180 -4.05 4.98 -1.67
CA VAL A 180 -5.29 4.19 -1.60
C VAL A 180 -5.84 4.18 -0.17
N TRP A 181 -4.99 4.02 0.85
CA TRP A 181 -5.42 4.06 2.25
C TRP A 181 -5.99 5.42 2.64
N ILE A 182 -5.41 6.52 2.17
CA ILE A 182 -5.92 7.88 2.41
C ILE A 182 -7.37 8.05 1.90
N PHE A 183 -7.78 7.34 0.85
CA PHE A 183 -9.17 7.30 0.39
C PHE A 183 -10.04 6.31 1.17
N LEU A 184 -9.51 5.13 1.46
CA LEU A 184 -10.25 4.09 2.21
C LEU A 184 -10.56 4.53 3.64
N PHE A 185 -9.62 5.14 4.33
CA PHE A 185 -9.79 5.53 5.74
C PHE A 185 -10.98 6.48 5.96
N PRO A 186 -11.12 7.62 5.24
CA PRO A 186 -12.29 8.48 5.42
C PRO A 186 -13.60 7.78 5.08
N LEU A 187 -13.63 6.97 4.03
CA LEU A 187 -14.85 6.32 3.58
C LEU A 187 -15.33 5.23 4.55
N LEU A 188 -14.41 4.45 5.11
CA LEU A 188 -14.75 3.32 5.97
C LEU A 188 -14.89 3.71 7.45
N TYR A 189 -14.24 4.79 7.92
CA TYR A 189 -14.12 5.11 9.34
C TYR A 189 -14.66 6.49 9.73
N ILE A 190 -14.68 7.47 8.82
CA ILE A 190 -15.07 8.86 9.15
C ILE A 190 -16.44 9.17 8.57
N ALA A 191 -16.72 8.77 7.35
CA ALA A 191 -17.97 9.06 6.66
C ALA A 191 -19.10 8.16 7.21
N LYS A 192 -19.54 8.47 8.43
CA LYS A 192 -20.62 7.79 9.18
C LYS A 192 -21.98 8.29 8.79
#